data_9e27d2e3d661d08a63b0a946689fc0b0
#
_entry.id   9e27d2e3d661d08a63b0a946689fc0b0
#
_cell.length_a   1.000
_cell.length_b   1.000
_cell.length_c   1.000
_cell.angle_alpha   90.00
_cell.angle_beta   90.00
_cell.angle_gamma   90.00
#
_symmetry.space_group_name_H-M   'P 1'
#
loop_
_entity.id
_entity.type
_entity.pdbx_description
1 polymer ?
#
loop_
_entity_poly.entity_id
_entity_poly.type
_entity_poly.pdbx_seq_one_letter_code
_entity_poly.pdbx_strand_id
1 'polypeptide(L)'
;KNESIGIKYWDTSGSNNWARPATLNTELNGAYLNNYATIAQNMIGNAKYYLGGYNGSNVTADTIYQYERKISGGGTYYYGTNPNSWVGKVALMYLSDYGYAASEECTKTLSNYNDLTCISNNWLFDKNYQWVLFQNPYRRYTVYRVVPDGNYGNLNVYENLYNVRPTLYLTSSVKI
;
A
#
# COMPACT_ATOMS: atom_id res chain seq x y z
N LYS A 1 13.34 -1.01 -2.92
CA LYS A 1 13.62 -1.85 -4.09
C LYS A 1 12.56 -1.57 -5.14
N ASN A 2 12.98 -1.30 -6.37
CA ASN A 2 12.04 -1.01 -7.47
C ASN A 2 11.44 -2.27 -8.12
N GLU A 3 11.56 -3.42 -7.47
CA GLU A 3 11.08 -4.70 -7.95
C GLU A 3 10.18 -5.38 -6.94
N SER A 4 9.24 -6.19 -7.44
CA SER A 4 8.44 -7.07 -6.60
C SER A 4 9.30 -8.13 -5.92
N ILE A 5 8.93 -8.51 -4.72
CA ILE A 5 9.51 -9.67 -4.00
C ILE A 5 8.77 -10.98 -4.31
N GLY A 6 7.87 -10.97 -5.29
CA GLY A 6 7.02 -12.08 -5.68
C GLY A 6 5.54 -11.83 -5.40
N ILE A 7 4.73 -12.85 -5.68
CA ILE A 7 3.28 -12.79 -5.51
C ILE A 7 2.86 -13.39 -4.17
N LYS A 8 1.95 -12.73 -3.46
CA LYS A 8 1.47 -13.12 -2.13
C LYS A 8 -0.02 -12.83 -1.97
N TYR A 9 -0.70 -13.54 -1.06
CA TYR A 9 -1.97 -13.08 -0.52
C TYR A 9 -1.74 -11.85 0.37
N TRP A 10 -2.69 -10.94 0.38
CA TRP A 10 -2.65 -9.83 1.33
C TRP A 10 -2.95 -10.33 2.75
N ASP A 11 -3.98 -11.15 2.89
CA ASP A 11 -4.30 -11.84 4.14
C ASP A 11 -5.07 -13.15 3.87
N THR A 12 -4.65 -14.25 4.47
CA THR A 12 -5.28 -15.56 4.30
C THR A 12 -6.48 -15.79 5.21
N SER A 13 -6.69 -14.95 6.22
CA SER A 13 -7.78 -15.10 7.18
C SER A 13 -9.02 -14.27 6.83
N GLY A 14 -8.98 -13.54 5.71
CA GLY A 14 -10.13 -12.78 5.20
C GLY A 14 -10.40 -11.48 5.96
N SER A 15 -9.35 -10.77 6.40
CA SER A 15 -9.50 -9.47 7.04
C SER A 15 -8.56 -8.43 6.42
N ASN A 16 -9.07 -7.25 6.14
CA ASN A 16 -8.25 -6.13 5.68
C ASN A 16 -7.61 -5.34 6.83
N ASN A 17 -7.56 -5.89 8.03
CA ASN A 17 -6.89 -5.27 9.17
C ASN A 17 -5.39 -5.55 9.14
N TRP A 18 -4.61 -4.60 8.61
CA TRP A 18 -3.15 -4.71 8.57
C TRP A 18 -2.52 -4.87 9.94
N ALA A 19 -3.05 -4.18 10.92
CA ALA A 19 -2.44 -4.06 12.26
C ALA A 19 -2.70 -5.26 13.18
N ARG A 20 -3.59 -6.21 12.85
CA ARG A 20 -3.95 -7.30 13.75
C ARG A 20 -2.90 -8.41 14.00
N PRO A 21 -1.85 -8.77 13.22
CA PRO A 21 -1.42 -8.38 11.88
C PRO A 21 -1.97 -9.27 10.74
N ALA A 22 -2.10 -8.70 9.54
CA ALA A 22 -2.39 -9.44 8.33
C ALA A 22 -1.25 -10.42 7.97
N THR A 23 -1.55 -11.50 7.23
CA THR A 23 -0.55 -12.50 6.80
C THR A 23 0.65 -11.84 6.13
N LEU A 24 0.42 -10.92 5.20
CA LEU A 24 1.49 -10.21 4.49
C LEU A 24 2.31 -9.31 5.42
N ASN A 25 1.67 -8.63 6.38
CA ASN A 25 2.39 -7.84 7.39
C ASN A 25 3.34 -8.73 8.20
N THR A 26 2.86 -9.88 8.68
CA THR A 26 3.68 -10.85 9.43
C THR A 26 4.87 -11.33 8.60
N GLU A 27 4.67 -11.64 7.32
CA GLU A 27 5.74 -12.07 6.43
C GLU A 27 6.77 -10.97 6.18
N LEU A 28 6.33 -9.73 5.90
CA LEU A 28 7.23 -8.62 5.64
C LEU A 28 8.08 -8.22 6.86
N ASN A 29 7.49 -8.25 8.04
CA ASN A 29 8.18 -7.88 9.29
C ASN A 29 8.85 -9.07 10.00
N GLY A 30 8.70 -10.27 9.46
CA GLY A 30 9.35 -11.51 9.90
C GLY A 30 10.33 -12.02 8.87
N ALA A 31 9.92 -13.04 8.09
CA ALA A 31 10.82 -13.76 7.17
C ALA A 31 11.51 -12.84 6.16
N TYR A 32 10.79 -11.89 5.56
CA TYR A 32 11.39 -10.96 4.59
C TYR A 32 12.47 -10.09 5.24
N LEU A 33 12.17 -9.46 6.37
CA LEU A 33 13.13 -8.59 7.07
C LEU A 33 14.34 -9.36 7.58
N ASN A 34 14.13 -10.60 8.05
CA ASN A 34 15.19 -11.46 8.59
C ASN A 34 16.15 -11.99 7.51
N ASN A 35 15.81 -11.89 6.22
CA ASN A 35 16.73 -12.22 5.13
C ASN A 35 17.82 -11.15 4.91
N TYR A 36 17.71 -10.01 5.56
CA TYR A 36 18.75 -8.97 5.51
C TYR A 36 19.77 -9.17 6.64
N ALA A 37 21.03 -8.81 6.38
CA ALA A 37 22.05 -8.76 7.43
C ALA A 37 21.62 -7.83 8.56
N THR A 38 22.01 -8.13 9.79
CA THR A 38 21.65 -7.36 11.00
C THR A 38 21.93 -5.86 10.86
N ILE A 39 23.04 -5.50 10.22
CA ILE A 39 23.39 -4.10 9.96
C ILE A 39 22.30 -3.41 9.12
N ALA A 40 21.85 -4.06 8.04
CA ALA A 40 20.80 -3.52 7.18
C ALA A 40 19.46 -3.43 7.94
N GLN A 41 19.11 -4.43 8.74
CA GLN A 41 17.91 -4.39 9.58
C GLN A 41 17.91 -3.23 10.58
N ASN A 42 19.08 -2.88 11.11
CA ASN A 42 19.25 -1.75 12.04
C ASN A 42 19.15 -0.37 11.36
N MET A 43 19.36 -0.32 10.05
CA MET A 43 19.14 0.88 9.24
C MET A 43 17.67 1.14 8.95
N ILE A 44 16.80 0.14 9.14
CA ILE A 44 15.35 0.27 8.90
C ILE A 44 14.67 0.68 10.20
N GLY A 45 14.16 1.90 10.20
CA GLY A 45 13.45 2.48 11.35
C GLY A 45 12.02 1.96 11.49
N ASN A 46 11.51 1.98 12.72
CA ASN A 46 10.08 1.90 12.94
C ASN A 46 9.42 3.19 12.43
N ALA A 47 8.38 3.04 11.63
CA ALA A 47 7.60 4.16 11.12
C ALA A 47 6.12 3.96 11.42
N LYS A 48 5.40 5.06 11.56
CA LYS A 48 3.94 5.04 11.67
C LYS A 48 3.36 5.01 10.26
N TYR A 49 2.71 3.90 9.94
CA TYR A 49 1.92 3.73 8.71
C TYR A 49 0.46 4.05 9.01
N TYR A 50 -0.13 4.94 8.24
CA TYR A 50 -1.54 5.26 8.34
C TYR A 50 -2.36 4.22 7.57
N LEU A 51 -3.50 3.83 8.12
CA LEU A 51 -4.35 2.77 7.61
C LEU A 51 -5.72 3.30 7.19
N GLY A 52 -5.75 4.54 6.71
CA GLY A 52 -6.96 5.14 6.17
C GLY A 52 -7.40 4.47 4.88
N GLY A 53 -8.64 4.67 4.51
CA GLY A 53 -9.21 4.14 3.30
C GLY A 53 -10.34 5.00 2.75
N TYR A 54 -10.71 4.72 1.52
CA TYR A 54 -11.80 5.38 0.81
C TYR A 54 -12.56 4.36 -0.04
N ASN A 55 -13.82 4.59 -0.24
CA ASN A 55 -14.65 3.79 -1.13
C ASN A 55 -15.38 4.71 -2.11
N GLY A 56 -14.72 5.03 -3.19
CA GLY A 56 -15.24 5.87 -4.26
C GLY A 56 -14.38 5.79 -5.51
N SER A 57 -14.82 6.45 -6.54
CA SER A 57 -14.16 6.57 -7.85
C SER A 57 -13.85 8.05 -8.14
N ASN A 58 -13.10 8.28 -9.21
CA ASN A 58 -12.78 9.63 -9.70
C ASN A 58 -12.03 10.52 -8.70
N VAL A 59 -11.09 9.95 -7.98
CA VAL A 59 -10.26 10.64 -7.01
C VAL A 59 -8.84 10.86 -7.54
N THR A 60 -8.24 11.98 -7.17
CA THR A 60 -6.84 12.30 -7.46
C THR A 60 -5.91 11.65 -6.45
N ALA A 61 -4.61 11.60 -6.76
CA ALA A 61 -3.59 11.14 -5.83
C ALA A 61 -3.61 11.93 -4.51
N ASP A 62 -3.81 13.25 -4.58
CA ASP A 62 -3.91 14.10 -3.39
C ASP A 62 -5.14 13.76 -2.54
N THR A 63 -6.29 13.55 -3.17
CA THR A 63 -7.50 13.14 -2.44
C THR A 63 -7.30 11.80 -1.73
N ILE A 64 -6.69 10.81 -2.40
CA ILE A 64 -6.37 9.52 -1.79
C ILE A 64 -5.37 9.70 -0.63
N TYR A 65 -4.32 10.51 -0.82
CA TYR A 65 -3.36 10.82 0.23
C TYR A 65 -4.04 11.34 1.51
N GLN A 66 -5.01 12.23 1.37
CA GLN A 66 -5.78 12.76 2.51
C GLN A 66 -6.57 11.66 3.22
N TYR A 67 -7.21 10.75 2.46
CA TYR A 67 -7.96 9.64 3.03
C TYR A 67 -7.09 8.59 3.70
N GLU A 68 -5.95 8.25 3.11
CA GLU A 68 -4.98 7.31 3.71
C GLU A 68 -4.51 7.79 5.07
N ARG A 69 -4.30 9.08 5.21
CA ARG A 69 -3.73 9.72 6.41
C ARG A 69 -4.76 10.38 7.31
N LYS A 70 -6.02 10.41 6.89
CA LYS A 70 -7.09 11.03 7.65
C LYS A 70 -7.40 10.24 8.92
N ILE A 71 -7.08 10.86 10.05
CA ILE A 71 -7.31 10.31 11.38
C ILE A 71 -8.54 10.95 12.04
N SER A 72 -9.22 11.85 11.36
CA SER A 72 -10.39 12.54 11.90
C SER A 72 -11.58 11.59 12.03
N GLY A 73 -12.21 11.56 13.17
CA GLY A 73 -13.41 10.77 13.40
C GLY A 73 -13.20 9.47 14.20
N GLY A 74 -12.21 9.41 15.06
CA GLY A 74 -12.09 8.35 16.06
C GLY A 74 -11.19 7.18 15.72
N GLY A 75 -10.53 7.22 14.60
CA GLY A 75 -9.37 6.37 14.40
C GLY A 75 -9.61 4.92 14.05
N THR A 76 -10.80 4.51 13.69
CA THR A 76 -11.10 3.12 13.34
C THR A 76 -11.75 3.02 11.96
N TYR A 77 -11.50 1.88 11.32
CA TYR A 77 -12.07 1.52 10.03
C TYR A 77 -12.95 0.31 10.16
N TYR A 78 -13.72 0.06 9.12
CA TYR A 78 -14.58 -1.08 9.05
C TYR A 78 -15.46 -1.22 10.30
N TYR A 79 -16.61 -0.59 10.28
CA TYR A 79 -17.57 -0.57 11.40
C TYR A 79 -16.96 -0.14 12.75
N GLY A 80 -15.89 0.65 12.70
CA GLY A 80 -15.23 1.15 13.90
C GLY A 80 -14.28 0.17 14.60
N THR A 81 -13.82 -0.90 13.93
CA THR A 81 -13.01 -1.95 14.57
C THR A 81 -11.54 -1.99 14.14
N ASN A 82 -11.21 -1.61 12.91
CA ASN A 82 -9.82 -1.58 12.47
C ASN A 82 -9.12 -0.30 12.96
N PRO A 83 -7.86 -0.40 13.42
CA PRO A 83 -7.08 0.79 13.76
C PRO A 83 -6.75 1.59 12.48
N ASN A 84 -6.59 2.89 12.62
CA ASN A 84 -6.25 3.81 11.55
C ASN A 84 -4.74 4.01 11.35
N SER A 85 -3.93 3.36 12.16
CA SER A 85 -2.47 3.37 12.02
C SER A 85 -1.85 2.13 12.64
N TRP A 86 -0.62 1.85 12.21
CA TRP A 86 0.22 0.79 12.71
C TRP A 86 1.68 1.26 12.73
N VAL A 87 2.46 0.79 13.68
CA VAL A 87 3.89 1.08 13.78
C VAL A 87 4.69 -0.18 13.49
N GLY A 88 5.61 -0.10 12.55
CA GLY A 88 6.50 -1.21 12.20
C GLY A 88 7.57 -0.80 11.19
N LYS A 89 8.33 -1.77 10.71
CA LYS A 89 9.49 -1.51 9.84
C LYS A 89 9.17 -1.56 8.35
N VAL A 90 8.31 -2.49 7.94
CA VAL A 90 8.03 -2.73 6.51
C VAL A 90 6.53 -2.79 6.26
N ALA A 91 6.06 -2.07 5.27
CA ALA A 91 4.68 -2.12 4.81
C ALA A 91 4.63 -2.20 3.28
N LEU A 92 3.49 -1.90 2.68
CA LEU A 92 3.31 -1.73 1.24
C LEU A 92 3.34 -0.24 0.90
N MET A 93 3.56 0.08 -0.37
CA MET A 93 3.32 1.43 -0.88
C MET A 93 1.86 1.82 -0.70
N TYR A 94 1.60 3.10 -0.56
CA TYR A 94 0.26 3.64 -0.61
C TYR A 94 -0.26 3.76 -2.05
N LEU A 95 -1.57 3.81 -2.21
CA LEU A 95 -2.16 4.10 -3.53
C LEU A 95 -1.83 5.54 -3.99
N SER A 96 -1.72 6.49 -3.04
CA SER A 96 -1.25 7.84 -3.35
C SER A 96 0.19 7.88 -3.83
N ASP A 97 1.09 7.02 -3.31
CA ASP A 97 2.48 6.92 -3.78
C ASP A 97 2.51 6.54 -5.27
N TYR A 98 1.66 5.57 -5.66
CA TYR A 98 1.49 5.20 -7.07
C TYR A 98 0.98 6.38 -7.90
N GLY A 99 0.03 7.15 -7.37
CA GLY A 99 -0.49 8.33 -8.04
C GLY A 99 0.57 9.41 -8.25
N TYR A 100 1.36 9.71 -7.22
CA TYR A 100 2.45 10.70 -7.29
C TYR A 100 3.67 10.23 -8.08
N ALA A 101 3.77 8.94 -8.37
CA ALA A 101 4.86 8.39 -9.18
C ALA A 101 4.72 8.73 -10.69
N ALA A 102 3.56 9.19 -11.12
CA ALA A 102 3.34 9.68 -12.48
C ALA A 102 3.96 11.08 -12.67
N SER A 103 4.25 11.44 -13.93
CA SER A 103 4.74 12.79 -14.25
C SER A 103 3.66 13.87 -14.01
N GLU A 104 4.08 15.12 -13.93
CA GLU A 104 3.20 16.29 -13.80
C GLU A 104 2.21 16.43 -14.97
N GLU A 105 2.50 15.83 -16.11
CA GLU A 105 1.62 15.80 -17.27
C GLU A 105 0.37 14.91 -17.05
N CYS A 106 0.41 14.02 -16.06
CA CYS A 106 -0.73 13.19 -15.70
C CYS A 106 -1.74 13.98 -14.87
N THR A 107 -2.73 14.55 -15.51
CA THR A 107 -3.81 15.31 -14.86
C THR A 107 -5.07 14.48 -14.59
N LYS A 108 -5.00 13.16 -14.74
CA LYS A 108 -6.15 12.27 -14.60
C LYS A 108 -6.43 11.91 -13.13
N THR A 109 -7.65 11.48 -12.89
CA THR A 109 -7.97 10.75 -11.64
C THR A 109 -7.42 9.34 -11.71
N LEU A 110 -7.18 8.72 -10.57
CA LEU A 110 -6.58 7.37 -10.47
C LEU A 110 -7.39 6.29 -11.19
N SER A 111 -8.68 6.47 -11.37
CA SER A 111 -9.55 5.57 -12.15
C SER A 111 -9.36 5.68 -13.66
N ASN A 112 -8.53 6.59 -14.13
CA ASN A 112 -8.20 6.82 -15.54
C ASN A 112 -6.68 6.85 -15.75
N TYR A 113 -5.92 6.20 -14.87
CA TYR A 113 -4.45 6.13 -14.96
C TYR A 113 -3.95 5.18 -16.06
N ASN A 114 -4.85 4.50 -16.76
CA ASN A 114 -4.55 3.82 -18.02
C ASN A 114 -4.28 4.77 -19.20
N ASP A 115 -4.44 6.07 -19.01
CA ASP A 115 -4.02 7.09 -19.96
C ASP A 115 -2.51 7.07 -20.16
N LEU A 116 -2.04 7.17 -21.42
CA LEU A 116 -0.62 7.11 -21.75
C LEU A 116 0.21 8.19 -21.07
N THR A 117 -0.34 9.38 -20.84
CA THR A 117 0.36 10.46 -20.12
C THR A 117 0.64 10.08 -18.66
N CYS A 118 -0.16 9.18 -18.09
CA CYS A 118 0.02 8.72 -16.72
C CYS A 118 0.95 7.51 -16.62
N ILE A 119 0.71 6.44 -17.42
CA ILE A 119 1.46 5.20 -17.28
C ILE A 119 2.87 5.26 -17.89
N SER A 120 3.10 6.02 -18.97
CA SER A 120 4.39 6.05 -19.66
C SER A 120 5.53 6.61 -18.79
N ASN A 121 5.21 7.50 -17.87
CA ASN A 121 6.15 8.17 -16.99
C ASN A 121 5.92 7.87 -15.50
N ASN A 122 5.17 6.81 -15.20
CA ASN A 122 4.97 6.36 -13.82
C ASN A 122 6.02 5.30 -13.46
N TRP A 123 7.01 5.67 -12.65
CA TRP A 123 8.12 4.79 -12.28
C TRP A 123 7.72 3.63 -11.35
N LEU A 124 6.50 3.64 -10.80
CA LEU A 124 5.92 2.53 -10.02
C LEU A 124 5.07 1.58 -10.88
N PHE A 125 4.76 1.94 -12.13
CA PHE A 125 3.98 1.10 -13.02
C PHE A 125 4.83 -0.04 -13.61
N ASP A 126 4.39 -1.28 -13.45
CA ASP A 126 5.12 -2.48 -13.90
C ASP A 126 4.27 -3.47 -14.71
N LYS A 127 3.08 -3.07 -15.15
CA LYS A 127 2.11 -3.89 -15.90
C LYS A 127 1.62 -5.15 -15.16
N ASN A 128 1.76 -5.19 -13.86
CA ASN A 128 1.32 -6.31 -13.03
C ASN A 128 0.27 -5.87 -12.02
N TYR A 129 -0.52 -6.84 -11.55
CA TYR A 129 -1.32 -6.61 -10.34
C TYR A 129 -0.39 -6.44 -9.14
N GLN A 130 -0.63 -5.39 -8.34
CA GLN A 130 0.22 -5.06 -7.22
C GLN A 130 -0.60 -4.60 -6.01
N TRP A 131 -0.39 -5.25 -4.86
CA TRP A 131 -1.01 -4.84 -3.61
C TRP A 131 -0.54 -3.47 -3.13
N VAL A 132 -1.46 -2.71 -2.54
CA VAL A 132 -1.16 -1.43 -1.88
C VAL A 132 -1.69 -1.42 -0.44
N LEU A 133 -1.15 -0.53 0.38
CA LEU A 133 -1.60 -0.31 1.75
C LEU A 133 -2.82 0.64 1.76
N PHE A 134 -3.93 0.18 1.19
CA PHE A 134 -5.16 0.95 1.11
C PHE A 134 -6.37 0.06 1.28
N GLN A 135 -7.07 0.24 2.39
CA GLN A 135 -8.18 -0.60 2.81
C GLN A 135 -9.52 -0.05 2.34
N ASN A 136 -10.46 -0.93 2.09
CA ASN A 136 -11.85 -0.52 1.91
C ASN A 136 -12.49 -0.31 3.30
N PRO A 137 -12.96 0.89 3.66
CA PRO A 137 -13.48 1.17 4.99
C PRO A 137 -14.86 0.54 5.25
N TYR A 138 -15.54 0.06 4.21
CA TYR A 138 -16.90 -0.51 4.32
C TYR A 138 -16.94 -2.04 4.16
N ARG A 139 -15.82 -2.66 3.79
CA ARG A 139 -15.74 -4.10 3.56
C ARG A 139 -14.50 -4.69 4.21
N ARG A 140 -14.68 -5.41 5.31
CA ARG A 140 -13.61 -5.96 6.16
C ARG A 140 -12.59 -6.87 5.47
N TYR A 141 -12.93 -7.40 4.30
CA TYR A 141 -12.10 -8.36 3.57
C TYR A 141 -11.58 -7.80 2.24
N THR A 142 -11.75 -6.51 1.99
CA THR A 142 -11.41 -5.90 0.70
C THR A 142 -10.31 -4.85 0.87
N VAL A 143 -9.30 -4.93 0.01
CA VAL A 143 -8.21 -3.96 -0.13
C VAL A 143 -8.06 -3.55 -1.58
N TYR A 144 -7.31 -2.50 -1.82
CA TYR A 144 -7.04 -2.01 -3.15
C TYR A 144 -5.74 -2.56 -3.73
N ARG A 145 -5.63 -2.51 -5.04
CA ARG A 145 -4.46 -2.87 -5.82
C ARG A 145 -4.33 -2.00 -7.07
N VAL A 146 -3.12 -1.84 -7.57
CA VAL A 146 -2.89 -1.39 -8.94
C VAL A 146 -3.15 -2.56 -9.89
N VAL A 147 -3.74 -2.29 -11.04
CA VAL A 147 -4.03 -3.30 -12.06
C VAL A 147 -3.14 -3.13 -13.31
N PRO A 148 -3.01 -4.15 -14.18
CA PRO A 148 -2.03 -4.15 -15.27
C PRO A 148 -2.20 -3.06 -16.33
N ASP A 149 -3.36 -2.44 -16.43
CA ASP A 149 -3.63 -1.33 -17.33
C ASP A 149 -3.26 0.05 -16.72
N GLY A 150 -2.81 0.08 -15.47
CA GLY A 150 -2.44 1.31 -14.77
C GLY A 150 -3.53 1.88 -13.86
N ASN A 151 -4.74 1.41 -13.95
CA ASN A 151 -5.82 1.81 -13.04
C ASN A 151 -5.64 1.19 -11.65
N TYR A 152 -6.56 1.45 -10.76
CA TYR A 152 -6.68 0.76 -9.50
C TYR A 152 -8.03 0.04 -9.37
N GLY A 153 -8.08 -0.96 -8.52
CA GLY A 153 -9.30 -1.68 -8.21
C GLY A 153 -9.23 -2.32 -6.83
N ASN A 154 -10.35 -2.80 -6.33
CA ASN A 154 -10.37 -3.52 -5.06
C ASN A 154 -10.66 -5.01 -5.28
N LEU A 155 -10.22 -5.84 -4.32
CA LEU A 155 -10.45 -7.27 -4.31
C LEU A 155 -10.40 -7.80 -2.88
N ASN A 156 -10.95 -9.00 -2.68
CA ASN A 156 -10.83 -9.70 -1.42
C ASN A 156 -9.38 -10.11 -1.15
N VAL A 157 -8.94 -9.94 0.07
CA VAL A 157 -7.55 -10.14 0.51
C VAL A 157 -7.00 -11.55 0.34
N TYR A 158 -7.87 -12.55 0.18
CA TYR A 158 -7.55 -13.98 0.13
C TYR A 158 -7.84 -14.64 -1.24
N GLU A 159 -8.35 -13.90 -2.22
CA GLU A 159 -8.77 -14.50 -3.50
C GLU A 159 -7.62 -14.73 -4.46
N ASN A 160 -6.60 -13.86 -4.44
CA ASN A 160 -5.51 -13.93 -5.41
C ASN A 160 -4.16 -13.58 -4.81
N LEU A 161 -3.11 -14.08 -5.46
CA LEU A 161 -1.72 -13.73 -5.23
C LEU A 161 -1.33 -12.60 -6.18
N TYR A 162 -0.91 -11.47 -5.65
CA TYR A 162 -0.42 -10.33 -6.43
C TYR A 162 0.97 -9.90 -5.99
N ASN A 163 1.65 -9.17 -6.86
CA ASN A 163 2.97 -8.65 -6.60
C ASN A 163 3.01 -7.79 -5.33
N VAL A 164 4.10 -7.94 -4.61
CA VAL A 164 4.38 -7.21 -3.39
C VAL A 164 5.62 -6.36 -3.58
N ARG A 165 5.46 -5.06 -3.39
CA ARG A 165 6.57 -4.11 -3.37
C ARG A 165 6.69 -3.51 -1.96
N PRO A 166 7.66 -3.99 -1.16
CA PRO A 166 7.84 -3.53 0.20
C PRO A 166 8.29 -2.07 0.24
N THR A 167 7.74 -1.32 1.19
CA THR A 167 8.11 0.06 1.52
C THR A 167 8.64 0.11 2.94
N LEU A 168 9.74 0.82 3.14
CA LEU A 168 10.40 1.00 4.43
C LEU A 168 10.99 2.40 4.55
N TYR A 169 11.25 2.81 5.78
CA TYR A 169 11.93 4.07 6.07
C TYR A 169 13.30 3.79 6.71
N LEU A 170 14.32 4.50 6.27
CA LEU A 170 15.62 4.42 6.88
C LEU A 170 15.65 5.29 8.15
N THR A 171 16.48 4.90 9.11
CA THR A 171 16.73 5.73 10.28
C THR A 171 17.48 7.00 9.89
N SER A 172 17.32 8.08 10.63
CA SER A 172 17.98 9.36 10.37
C SER A 172 19.52 9.29 10.49
N SER A 173 20.05 8.23 11.06
CA SER A 173 21.50 7.98 11.17
C SER A 173 22.14 7.43 9.89
N VAL A 174 21.33 6.96 8.93
CA VAL A 174 21.84 6.49 7.64
C VAL A 174 22.21 7.68 6.79
N LYS A 175 23.51 7.78 6.44
CA LYS A 175 24.01 8.74 5.46
C LYS A 175 23.98 8.10 4.08
N ILE A 176 23.35 8.76 3.13
CA ILE A 176 23.29 8.38 1.72
C ILE A 176 24.36 9.14 0.96
#